data_a446041ade8cbbb157190cc7f63ae890
#
_entry.id   a446041ade8cbbb157190cc7f63ae890
#
_cell.length_a   1.000
_cell.length_b   1.000
_cell.length_c   1.000
_cell.angle_alpha   90.00
_cell.angle_beta   90.00
_cell.angle_gamma   90.00
#
_symmetry.space_group_name_H-M   'P 1'
#
loop_
_entity.id
_entity.type
_entity.pdbx_description
1 polymer ?
#
loop_
_entity_poly.entity_id
_entity_poly.type
_entity_poly.pdbx_seq_one_letter_code
_entity_poly.pdbx_strand_id
1 'polypeptide(L)'
;MSCSKIFFGELPELIYEVLKYFKSDFSTLYSCILVNRLWCRLAIPLLWENPFSYPTKNFNFIEIYLHNLNGDLKTKLNEYLIKEHIFRSNTLFNYPSFIKYLNTWRIISSIKEWSSNALKPEHRNLDPNFGRLIQMSLFKMFIDNEVNLHTLDIDIHLKWNSYYDDILELMSQNPNFIHNVRNLNLYVRSLYNQYMLIENNVTQMINSHQNLKKNLKKVLFNNISLYQSLLLTKDNNYSNTLNTIILCHVNFEGIINLDKIFEQLNVLESVHIIYCNFLNASIIQQIISLTKPFKLKSLFISERFKIDELLLLLLQKSGSYLENFGCTFCFNYGFSLKQQIFESIIKYCKKIKFLEFEDQITYPLFDLIENMKQNLSYLSINAFNYSQVSSNNIVCDSFILRNLGQILPFKLEYLKLSLHIETCDFEVFLKNTQDTFIKKLVINNIDGQDILSYIKVYIMKKKRVKYLAIMNPFKSTENYNSNKELFSMKDEVEEFRLYNIKVQSYHCLFNLYHFIKESD
;
A
#
# COMPACT_ATOMS: atom_id res chain seq x y z
N MET A 1 10.01 -14.47 36.64
CA MET A 1 10.37 -13.02 36.77
C MET A 1 9.13 -12.26 37.20
N SER A 2 9.22 -11.42 38.22
CA SER A 2 8.07 -10.63 38.66
C SER A 2 7.81 -9.51 37.64
N CYS A 3 6.56 -9.32 37.19
CA CYS A 3 6.17 -8.22 36.30
C CYS A 3 6.57 -6.83 36.83
N SER A 4 6.74 -6.69 38.14
CA SER A 4 7.18 -5.44 38.78
C SER A 4 8.55 -4.95 38.29
N LYS A 5 9.51 -5.85 38.00
CA LYS A 5 10.85 -5.48 37.51
C LYS A 5 10.82 -4.76 36.15
N ILE A 6 9.90 -5.14 35.28
CA ILE A 6 9.70 -4.49 33.98
C ILE A 6 9.23 -3.04 34.17
N PHE A 7 8.24 -2.82 35.05
CA PHE A 7 7.68 -1.48 35.27
C PHE A 7 8.62 -0.53 36.03
N PHE A 8 9.48 -1.07 36.87
CA PHE A 8 10.49 -0.25 37.60
C PHE A 8 11.74 0.06 36.77
N GLY A 9 11.84 -0.42 35.52
CA GLY A 9 12.92 -0.02 34.61
C GLY A 9 14.21 -0.82 34.75
N GLU A 10 14.17 -1.97 35.42
CA GLU A 10 15.34 -2.84 35.55
C GLU A 10 15.70 -3.57 34.23
N LEU A 11 14.80 -3.56 33.22
CA LEU A 11 14.96 -4.23 31.93
C LEU A 11 14.48 -3.32 30.77
N PRO A 12 15.20 -2.23 30.45
CA PRO A 12 14.81 -1.27 29.42
C PRO A 12 14.71 -1.89 28.02
N GLU A 13 15.53 -2.91 27.72
CA GLU A 13 15.52 -3.63 26.45
C GLU A 13 14.19 -4.38 26.24
N LEU A 14 13.67 -5.04 27.27
CA LEU A 14 12.38 -5.73 27.20
C LEU A 14 11.21 -4.74 27.05
N ILE A 15 11.27 -3.60 27.74
CA ILE A 15 10.28 -2.53 27.58
C ILE A 15 10.31 -2.05 26.13
N TYR A 16 11.47 -1.82 25.56
CA TYR A 16 11.61 -1.36 24.19
C TYR A 16 11.07 -2.40 23.19
N GLU A 17 11.34 -3.69 23.36
CA GLU A 17 10.76 -4.74 22.53
C GLU A 17 9.23 -4.78 22.62
N VAL A 18 8.66 -4.61 23.82
CA VAL A 18 7.20 -4.51 23.99
C VAL A 18 6.64 -3.28 23.27
N LEU A 19 7.29 -2.11 23.43
CA LEU A 19 6.84 -0.88 22.77
C LEU A 19 6.85 -0.97 21.24
N LYS A 20 7.77 -1.74 20.66
CA LYS A 20 7.81 -1.98 19.20
C LYS A 20 6.51 -2.61 18.65
N TYR A 21 5.81 -3.44 19.43
CA TYR A 21 4.53 -3.99 18.99
C TYR A 21 3.43 -2.95 18.81
N PHE A 22 3.59 -1.77 19.43
CA PHE A 22 2.64 -0.67 19.33
C PHE A 22 2.99 0.36 18.24
N LYS A 23 4.00 0.12 17.39
CA LYS A 23 4.40 1.07 16.33
C LYS A 23 3.25 1.49 15.40
N SER A 24 2.31 0.58 15.12
CA SER A 24 1.13 0.86 14.31
C SER A 24 -0.07 1.40 15.10
N ASP A 25 0.01 1.41 16.43
CA ASP A 25 -1.01 1.93 17.35
C ASP A 25 -0.52 3.21 18.04
N PHE A 26 -0.67 4.32 17.33
CA PHE A 26 -0.27 5.64 17.83
C PHE A 26 -0.87 5.97 19.21
N SER A 27 -2.14 5.62 19.44
CA SER A 27 -2.85 5.95 20.68
C SER A 27 -2.24 5.23 21.88
N THR A 28 -1.97 3.93 21.73
CA THR A 28 -1.32 3.14 22.79
C THR A 28 0.12 3.60 23.01
N LEU A 29 0.88 3.83 21.94
CA LEU A 29 2.26 4.31 22.04
C LEU A 29 2.33 5.71 22.70
N TYR A 30 1.40 6.60 22.38
CA TYR A 30 1.27 7.90 23.02
C TYR A 30 0.96 7.76 24.52
N SER A 31 0.07 6.85 24.90
CA SER A 31 -0.24 6.57 26.30
C SER A 31 0.99 6.06 27.08
N CYS A 32 1.87 5.32 26.43
CA CYS A 32 3.12 4.84 27.03
C CYS A 32 4.06 5.98 27.44
N ILE A 33 4.04 7.13 26.75
CA ILE A 33 4.85 8.32 27.11
C ILE A 33 4.49 8.84 28.51
N LEU A 34 3.25 8.67 28.92
CA LEU A 34 2.71 9.20 30.18
C LEU A 34 2.96 8.28 31.38
N VAL A 35 3.50 7.08 31.19
CA VAL A 35 3.72 6.09 32.27
C VAL A 35 4.82 6.55 33.23
N ASN A 36 6.02 6.82 32.74
CA ASN A 36 7.16 7.35 33.49
C ASN A 36 8.26 7.87 32.55
N ARG A 37 9.33 8.44 33.13
CA ARG A 37 10.44 9.02 32.34
C ARG A 37 11.17 8.00 31.45
N LEU A 38 11.32 6.75 31.89
CA LEU A 38 11.98 5.72 31.08
C LEU A 38 11.11 5.34 29.89
N TRP A 39 9.82 5.07 30.11
CA TRP A 39 8.87 4.76 29.04
C TRP A 39 8.78 5.91 28.03
N CYS A 40 8.76 7.16 28.51
CA CYS A 40 8.80 8.34 27.66
C CYS A 40 10.04 8.34 26.76
N ARG A 41 11.24 8.11 27.31
CA ARG A 41 12.50 8.09 26.55
C ARG A 41 12.54 6.97 25.51
N LEU A 42 11.91 5.83 25.78
CA LEU A 42 11.88 4.68 24.86
C LEU A 42 10.76 4.80 23.80
N ALA A 43 9.62 5.40 24.15
CA ALA A 43 8.46 5.51 23.26
C ALA A 43 8.58 6.71 22.29
N ILE A 44 9.14 7.84 22.70
CA ILE A 44 9.28 9.03 21.85
C ILE A 44 10.05 8.73 20.55
N PRO A 45 11.22 8.06 20.54
CA PRO A 45 11.89 7.70 19.31
C PRO A 45 11.02 6.87 18.35
N LEU A 46 10.25 5.90 18.88
CA LEU A 46 9.35 5.06 18.07
C LEU A 46 8.18 5.86 17.48
N LEU A 47 7.65 6.82 18.25
CA LEU A 47 6.57 7.69 17.80
C LEU A 47 7.01 8.63 16.67
N TRP A 48 8.28 9.06 16.70
CA TRP A 48 8.86 10.01 15.76
C TRP A 48 9.65 9.36 14.62
N GLU A 49 9.63 8.03 14.50
CA GLU A 49 10.24 7.32 13.35
C GLU A 49 9.56 7.68 12.02
N ASN A 50 8.23 7.91 12.02
CA ASN A 50 7.44 8.22 10.83
C ASN A 50 6.29 9.20 11.11
N PRO A 51 6.56 10.43 11.55
CA PRO A 51 5.53 11.35 12.02
C PRO A 51 4.58 11.82 10.91
N PHE A 52 5.06 11.86 9.65
CA PHE A 52 4.28 12.28 8.49
C PHE A 52 3.26 11.23 8.01
N SER A 53 3.30 10.00 8.54
CA SER A 53 2.33 8.96 8.16
C SER A 53 1.01 9.03 8.91
N TYR A 54 0.99 9.71 10.07
CA TYR A 54 -0.20 9.79 10.91
C TYR A 54 -1.14 10.90 10.43
N PRO A 55 -2.43 10.62 10.21
CA PRO A 55 -3.43 11.64 9.90
C PRO A 55 -3.76 12.42 11.17
N THR A 56 -2.95 13.42 11.50
CA THR A 56 -3.25 14.33 12.61
C THR A 56 -4.08 15.50 12.09
N LYS A 57 -5.16 15.86 12.80
CA LYS A 57 -6.04 16.97 12.37
C LYS A 57 -5.33 18.31 12.24
N ASN A 58 -4.22 18.53 12.97
CA ASN A 58 -3.61 19.85 13.10
C ASN A 58 -2.16 19.93 12.62
N PHE A 59 -1.50 18.82 12.29
CA PHE A 59 -0.10 18.75 11.85
C PHE A 59 0.89 19.55 12.72
N ASN A 60 0.58 19.76 14.01
CA ASN A 60 1.37 20.57 14.93
C ASN A 60 2.78 20.01 15.19
N PHE A 61 3.03 18.75 14.84
CA PHE A 61 4.37 18.19 14.90
C PHE A 61 5.36 18.92 13.99
N ILE A 62 4.89 19.62 12.93
CA ILE A 62 5.73 20.48 12.10
C ILE A 62 6.31 21.62 12.93
N GLU A 63 5.52 22.23 13.82
CA GLU A 63 5.98 23.30 14.71
C GLU A 63 7.15 22.83 15.57
N ILE A 64 7.11 21.57 16.05
CA ILE A 64 8.21 20.98 16.85
C ILE A 64 9.51 20.90 16.04
N TYR A 65 9.45 20.57 14.76
CA TYR A 65 10.62 20.62 13.89
C TYR A 65 11.11 22.05 13.66
N LEU A 66 10.19 23.02 13.45
CA LEU A 66 10.54 24.40 13.21
C LEU A 66 11.24 25.06 14.41
N HIS A 67 11.08 24.54 15.64
CA HIS A 67 11.85 24.99 16.82
C HIS A 67 13.37 24.79 16.66
N ASN A 68 13.80 23.81 15.85
CA ASN A 68 15.22 23.51 15.64
C ASN A 68 15.84 24.31 14.48
N LEU A 69 15.09 25.20 13.82
CA LEU A 69 15.62 26.06 12.76
C LEU A 69 16.57 27.13 13.30
N ASN A 70 17.48 27.62 12.44
CA ASN A 70 18.35 28.75 12.76
C ASN A 70 17.57 30.07 12.88
N GLY A 71 18.20 31.09 13.48
CA GLY A 71 17.57 32.38 13.76
C GLY A 71 17.06 33.11 12.52
N ASP A 72 17.84 33.09 11.44
CA ASP A 72 17.49 33.80 10.20
C ASP A 72 16.24 33.23 9.55
N LEU A 73 16.11 31.88 9.50
CA LEU A 73 14.92 31.22 9.00
C LEU A 73 13.70 31.44 9.90
N LYS A 74 13.90 31.43 11.22
CA LYS A 74 12.83 31.77 12.18
C LYS A 74 12.31 33.19 11.97
N THR A 75 13.18 34.15 11.75
CA THR A 75 12.81 35.55 11.50
C THR A 75 11.97 35.65 10.21
N LYS A 76 12.42 35.03 9.10
CA LYS A 76 11.68 35.01 7.87
C LYS A 76 10.29 34.37 8.01
N LEU A 77 10.18 33.26 8.76
CA LEU A 77 8.92 32.56 8.97
C LEU A 77 7.94 33.34 9.86
N ASN A 78 8.43 34.12 10.83
CA ASN A 78 7.57 34.95 11.68
C ASN A 78 6.80 36.02 10.92
N GLU A 79 7.29 36.47 9.75
CA GLU A 79 6.58 37.44 8.91
C GLU A 79 5.25 36.86 8.38
N TYR A 80 5.20 35.53 8.15
CA TYR A 80 4.06 34.81 7.55
C TYR A 80 3.09 34.22 8.58
N LEU A 81 3.55 33.93 9.80
CA LEU A 81 2.81 33.12 10.77
C LEU A 81 1.89 33.95 11.69
N ILE A 82 0.71 33.41 12.01
CA ILE A 82 -0.24 34.02 12.95
C ILE A 82 0.30 33.95 14.39
N LYS A 83 0.99 32.87 14.74
CA LYS A 83 1.42 32.60 16.10
C LYS A 83 2.86 33.07 16.30
N GLU A 84 3.06 34.19 16.98
CA GLU A 84 4.39 34.71 17.35
C GLU A 84 5.17 33.78 18.28
N HIS A 85 4.52 32.76 18.86
CA HIS A 85 5.11 31.92 19.92
C HIS A 85 5.62 30.55 19.43
N ILE A 86 5.50 30.24 18.12
CA ILE A 86 5.91 28.94 17.57
C ILE A 86 7.36 28.61 17.89
N PHE A 87 8.23 29.61 18.10
CA PHE A 87 9.68 29.40 18.27
C PHE A 87 10.20 29.60 19.70
N ARG A 88 9.33 29.69 20.72
CA ARG A 88 9.73 30.13 22.09
C ARG A 88 10.21 29.02 23.03
N SER A 89 10.10 27.74 22.69
CA SER A 89 10.48 26.64 23.60
C SER A 89 11.64 25.81 23.06
N ASN A 90 12.57 25.43 23.95
CA ASN A 90 13.55 24.41 23.65
C ASN A 90 12.85 23.04 23.66
N THR A 91 13.13 22.19 22.68
CA THR A 91 12.62 20.84 22.64
C THR A 91 13.38 19.93 23.61
N LEU A 92 12.67 19.00 24.29
CA LEU A 92 13.28 18.05 25.22
C LEU A 92 14.14 16.99 24.53
N PHE A 93 13.89 16.75 23.25
CA PHE A 93 14.55 15.73 22.44
C PHE A 93 15.00 16.31 21.11
N ASN A 94 16.02 15.72 20.52
CA ASN A 94 16.38 15.96 19.12
C ASN A 94 15.45 15.17 18.19
N TYR A 95 14.22 15.65 18.00
CA TYR A 95 13.20 14.97 17.21
C TYR A 95 13.62 14.65 15.77
N PRO A 96 14.35 15.52 15.05
CA PRO A 96 14.84 15.19 13.71
C PRO A 96 15.65 13.90 13.65
N SER A 97 16.47 13.60 14.64
CA SER A 97 17.32 12.40 14.65
C SER A 97 16.57 11.06 14.72
N PHE A 98 15.28 11.09 15.07
CA PHE A 98 14.48 9.88 15.22
C PHE A 98 13.85 9.41 13.91
N ILE A 99 13.83 10.24 12.86
CA ILE A 99 13.22 9.89 11.56
C ILE A 99 13.96 8.71 10.92
N LYS A 100 13.19 7.67 10.58
CA LYS A 100 13.67 6.50 9.82
C LYS A 100 12.91 6.30 8.50
N TYR A 101 11.71 6.87 8.39
CA TYR A 101 10.84 6.76 7.23
C TYR A 101 10.53 8.15 6.71
N LEU A 102 10.78 8.38 5.43
CA LEU A 102 10.54 9.66 4.80
C LEU A 102 9.79 9.45 3.49
N ASN A 103 8.66 10.13 3.35
CA ASN A 103 7.87 10.16 2.12
C ASN A 103 7.74 11.60 1.65
N THR A 104 8.24 11.90 0.46
CA THR A 104 8.30 13.27 -0.07
C THR A 104 6.92 13.91 -0.20
N TRP A 105 5.93 13.18 -0.71
CA TRP A 105 4.56 13.69 -0.83
C TRP A 105 3.89 13.93 0.52
N ARG A 106 4.08 13.04 1.48
CA ARG A 106 3.53 13.20 2.83
C ARG A 106 4.05 14.47 3.51
N ILE A 107 5.31 14.79 3.34
CA ILE A 107 5.89 16.04 3.86
C ILE A 107 5.21 17.24 3.19
N ILE A 108 5.15 17.27 1.85
CA ILE A 108 4.54 18.37 1.09
C ILE A 108 3.07 18.56 1.49
N SER A 109 2.30 17.47 1.56
CA SER A 109 0.89 17.53 1.92
C SER A 109 0.67 17.99 3.37
N SER A 110 1.51 17.51 4.31
CA SER A 110 1.45 17.94 5.70
C SER A 110 1.78 19.42 5.90
N ILE A 111 2.78 19.93 5.18
CA ILE A 111 3.12 21.36 5.18
C ILE A 111 1.94 22.18 4.66
N LYS A 112 1.32 21.76 3.57
CA LYS A 112 0.16 22.44 3.00
C LYS A 112 -1.02 22.51 3.97
N GLU A 113 -1.38 21.39 4.58
CA GLU A 113 -2.47 21.33 5.55
C GLU A 113 -2.16 22.15 6.82
N TRP A 114 -0.93 22.07 7.33
CA TRP A 114 -0.48 22.89 8.46
C TRP A 114 -0.50 24.37 8.12
N SER A 115 0.04 24.78 6.96
CA SER A 115 0.12 26.17 6.55
C SER A 115 -1.24 26.83 6.39
N SER A 116 -2.27 26.08 5.95
CA SER A 116 -3.65 26.59 5.84
C SER A 116 -4.19 27.13 7.18
N ASN A 117 -3.72 26.59 8.30
CA ASN A 117 -4.12 26.97 9.65
C ASN A 117 -3.14 27.92 10.35
N ALA A 118 -1.87 27.92 9.93
CA ALA A 118 -0.79 28.67 10.59
C ALA A 118 -0.52 30.04 9.96
N LEU A 119 -0.90 30.25 8.68
CA LEU A 119 -0.66 31.49 7.96
C LEU A 119 -1.66 32.59 8.35
N LYS A 120 -1.17 33.84 8.38
CA LYS A 120 -1.99 35.03 8.48
C LYS A 120 -2.96 35.13 7.30
N PRO A 121 -4.17 35.70 7.48
CA PRO A 121 -5.18 35.77 6.42
C PRO A 121 -4.68 36.36 5.09
N GLU A 122 -3.82 37.40 5.15
CA GLU A 122 -3.22 38.05 3.99
C GLU A 122 -2.28 37.14 3.19
N HIS A 123 -1.73 36.08 3.80
CA HIS A 123 -0.81 35.11 3.18
C HIS A 123 -1.48 33.77 2.82
N ARG A 124 -2.78 33.58 3.11
CA ARG A 124 -3.50 32.33 2.83
C ARG A 124 -3.64 31.99 1.35
N ASN A 125 -3.60 33.00 0.47
CA ASN A 125 -3.65 32.79 -1.00
C ASN A 125 -2.29 32.35 -1.57
N LEU A 126 -1.47 31.73 -0.73
CA LEU A 126 -0.29 30.94 -1.07
C LEU A 126 0.74 31.71 -1.89
N ASP A 127 1.66 32.33 -1.21
CA ASP A 127 3.00 32.43 -1.78
C ASP A 127 3.53 30.98 -1.96
N PRO A 128 3.65 30.46 -3.19
CA PRO A 128 4.23 29.13 -3.42
C PRO A 128 5.61 28.98 -2.77
N ASN A 129 6.31 30.11 -2.61
CA ASN A 129 7.64 30.17 -2.00
C ASN A 129 7.63 29.85 -0.51
N PHE A 130 6.54 30.12 0.23
CA PHE A 130 6.46 29.78 1.65
C PHE A 130 6.50 28.26 1.90
N GLY A 131 5.66 27.50 1.20
CA GLY A 131 5.66 26.04 1.30
C GLY A 131 7.03 25.45 0.92
N ARG A 132 7.64 25.99 -0.15
CA ARG A 132 8.98 25.60 -0.60
C ARG A 132 10.06 25.94 0.45
N LEU A 133 9.99 27.13 1.07
CA LEU A 133 10.92 27.54 2.13
C LEU A 133 10.88 26.55 3.31
N ILE A 134 9.69 26.21 3.82
CA ILE A 134 9.54 25.26 4.93
C ILE A 134 10.05 23.88 4.53
N GLN A 135 9.67 23.38 3.37
CA GLN A 135 10.09 22.09 2.87
C GLN A 135 11.62 21.99 2.81
N MET A 136 12.27 22.95 2.17
CA MET A 136 13.73 22.96 2.06
C MET A 136 14.41 23.10 3.43
N SER A 137 13.82 23.88 4.33
CA SER A 137 14.31 24.02 5.70
C SER A 137 14.23 22.72 6.49
N LEU A 138 13.14 21.96 6.34
CA LEU A 138 12.99 20.65 6.98
C LEU A 138 13.99 19.63 6.42
N PHE A 139 14.13 19.53 5.09
CA PHE A 139 15.10 18.62 4.50
C PHE A 139 16.54 18.95 4.90
N LYS A 140 16.91 20.24 4.87
CA LYS A 140 18.23 20.69 5.33
C LYS A 140 18.45 20.32 6.80
N MET A 141 17.46 20.53 7.66
CA MET A 141 17.55 20.16 9.07
C MET A 141 17.72 18.64 9.25
N PHE A 142 17.04 17.80 8.46
CA PHE A 142 17.22 16.35 8.52
C PHE A 142 18.62 15.94 8.08
N ILE A 143 19.19 16.60 7.06
CA ILE A 143 20.56 16.38 6.59
C ILE A 143 21.55 16.81 7.67
N ASP A 144 21.40 18.02 8.24
CA ASP A 144 22.29 18.57 9.27
C ASP A 144 22.29 17.76 10.58
N ASN A 145 21.18 17.05 10.87
CA ASN A 145 21.07 16.13 12.01
C ASN A 145 21.49 14.69 11.68
N GLU A 146 22.07 14.44 10.50
CA GLU A 146 22.58 13.13 10.08
C GLU A 146 21.55 11.99 10.29
N VAL A 147 20.30 12.23 9.91
CA VAL A 147 19.22 11.26 10.14
C VAL A 147 19.55 9.91 9.48
N ASN A 148 19.29 8.83 10.23
CA ASN A 148 19.53 7.47 9.75
C ASN A 148 18.29 6.90 9.07
N LEU A 149 18.08 7.26 7.80
CA LEU A 149 16.93 6.80 7.02
C LEU A 149 17.05 5.31 6.66
N HIS A 150 15.99 4.56 6.96
CA HIS A 150 15.83 3.16 6.54
C HIS A 150 14.97 3.04 5.28
N THR A 151 13.94 3.85 5.16
CA THR A 151 13.00 3.83 4.04
C THR A 151 12.83 5.23 3.48
N LEU A 152 12.98 5.33 2.17
CA LEU A 152 12.75 6.55 1.41
C LEU A 152 11.69 6.29 0.34
N ASP A 153 10.56 6.98 0.43
CA ASP A 153 9.51 7.00 -0.56
C ASP A 153 9.63 8.32 -1.35
N ILE A 154 10.03 8.24 -2.60
CA ILE A 154 9.98 9.37 -3.55
C ILE A 154 8.64 9.27 -4.28
N ASP A 155 7.66 10.02 -3.80
CA ASP A 155 6.27 10.00 -4.29
C ASP A 155 5.99 11.33 -5.02
N ILE A 156 6.01 11.28 -6.34
CA ILE A 156 6.00 12.45 -7.22
C ILE A 156 4.59 12.72 -7.74
N HIS A 157 4.11 13.91 -7.45
CA HIS A 157 2.87 14.46 -8.00
C HIS A 157 3.16 15.62 -8.97
N LEU A 158 2.81 15.49 -10.22
CA LEU A 158 3.16 16.47 -11.28
C LEU A 158 2.69 17.91 -11.03
N LYS A 159 1.65 18.12 -10.25
CA LYS A 159 1.20 19.47 -9.87
C LYS A 159 2.24 20.28 -9.08
N TRP A 160 3.33 19.64 -8.64
CA TRP A 160 4.32 20.20 -7.69
C TRP A 160 5.76 19.98 -8.16
N ASN A 161 6.02 19.89 -9.47
CA ASN A 161 7.32 19.52 -10.04
C ASN A 161 8.52 20.32 -9.47
N SER A 162 8.41 21.64 -9.39
CA SER A 162 9.50 22.48 -8.87
C SER A 162 9.94 22.16 -7.44
N TYR A 163 9.05 21.64 -6.62
CA TYR A 163 9.38 21.24 -5.23
C TYR A 163 10.22 19.96 -5.20
N TYR A 164 9.98 19.03 -6.13
CA TYR A 164 10.75 17.77 -6.18
C TYR A 164 12.15 17.98 -6.71
N ASP A 165 12.33 18.85 -7.71
CA ASP A 165 13.64 19.14 -8.28
C ASP A 165 14.60 19.65 -7.21
N ASP A 166 14.17 20.59 -6.37
CA ASP A 166 15.00 21.10 -5.26
C ASP A 166 15.37 20.02 -4.23
N ILE A 167 14.40 19.14 -3.87
CA ILE A 167 14.67 18.04 -2.93
C ILE A 167 15.67 17.06 -3.53
N LEU A 168 15.48 16.66 -4.78
CA LEU A 168 16.36 15.70 -5.45
C LEU A 168 17.78 16.27 -5.61
N GLU A 169 17.88 17.57 -5.94
CA GLU A 169 19.16 18.27 -6.00
C GLU A 169 19.84 18.30 -4.62
N LEU A 170 19.10 18.68 -3.58
CA LEU A 170 19.62 18.73 -2.21
C LEU A 170 20.08 17.35 -1.74
N MET A 171 19.33 16.29 -2.04
CA MET A 171 19.74 14.92 -1.74
C MET A 171 21.00 14.54 -2.53
N SER A 172 21.10 14.91 -3.80
CA SER A 172 22.27 14.61 -4.66
C SER A 172 23.55 15.26 -4.14
N GLN A 173 23.44 16.47 -3.56
CA GLN A 173 24.56 17.19 -2.95
C GLN A 173 25.01 16.63 -1.60
N ASN A 174 24.18 15.80 -0.95
CA ASN A 174 24.41 15.28 0.39
C ASN A 174 24.41 13.74 0.44
N PRO A 175 25.48 13.07 -0.04
CA PRO A 175 25.52 11.63 -0.23
C PRO A 175 25.35 10.80 1.05
N ASN A 176 25.63 11.38 2.23
CA ASN A 176 25.47 10.68 3.50
C ASN A 176 24.01 10.61 3.95
N PHE A 177 23.11 11.46 3.43
CA PHE A 177 21.72 11.54 3.88
C PHE A 177 20.92 10.26 3.59
N ILE A 178 21.17 9.63 2.42
CA ILE A 178 20.43 8.43 2.01
C ILE A 178 21.31 7.16 1.99
N HIS A 179 22.53 7.21 2.52
CA HIS A 179 23.46 6.08 2.44
C HIS A 179 22.98 4.81 3.17
N ASN A 180 22.18 4.94 4.23
CA ASN A 180 21.64 3.83 5.02
C ASN A 180 20.26 3.34 4.57
N VAL A 181 19.70 3.92 3.52
CA VAL A 181 18.40 3.51 2.99
C VAL A 181 18.47 2.06 2.52
N ARG A 182 17.58 1.23 3.07
CA ARG A 182 17.42 -0.19 2.72
C ARG A 182 16.23 -0.40 1.80
N ASN A 183 15.19 0.41 1.95
CA ASN A 183 13.96 0.32 1.18
C ASN A 183 13.77 1.63 0.40
N LEU A 184 13.83 1.55 -0.93
CA LEU A 184 13.59 2.68 -1.82
C LEU A 184 12.30 2.43 -2.61
N ASN A 185 11.34 3.32 -2.47
CA ASN A 185 10.07 3.23 -3.18
C ASN A 185 9.89 4.46 -4.07
N LEU A 186 9.70 4.24 -5.35
CA LEU A 186 9.56 5.27 -6.37
C LEU A 186 8.15 5.25 -6.93
N TYR A 187 7.40 6.34 -6.73
CA TYR A 187 6.03 6.49 -7.20
C TYR A 187 5.93 7.70 -8.11
N VAL A 188 5.35 7.54 -9.30
CA VAL A 188 4.96 8.65 -10.17
C VAL A 188 3.46 8.64 -10.36
N ARG A 189 2.77 9.64 -9.81
CA ARG A 189 1.32 9.78 -9.90
C ARG A 189 0.96 10.75 -11.02
N SER A 190 1.07 10.27 -12.26
CA SER A 190 0.70 11.06 -13.45
C SER A 190 0.15 10.19 -14.56
N LEU A 191 -0.76 10.79 -15.34
CA LEU A 191 -1.36 10.20 -16.54
C LEU A 191 -0.70 10.69 -17.85
N TYR A 192 0.31 11.59 -17.82
CA TYR A 192 0.87 12.23 -19.02
C TYR A 192 2.40 12.18 -19.08
N ASN A 193 2.94 12.23 -20.30
CA ASN A 193 4.36 12.02 -20.68
C ASN A 193 5.38 13.07 -20.15
N GLN A 194 5.07 13.86 -19.13
CA GLN A 194 5.97 14.91 -18.60
C GLN A 194 7.00 14.41 -17.57
N TYR A 195 7.07 13.11 -17.30
CA TYR A 195 7.92 12.54 -16.24
C TYR A 195 9.38 12.28 -16.66
N MET A 196 9.72 12.37 -17.95
CA MET A 196 11.10 12.08 -18.42
C MET A 196 12.18 12.90 -17.71
N LEU A 197 11.90 14.20 -17.44
CA LEU A 197 12.86 15.07 -16.76
C LEU A 197 13.08 14.65 -15.31
N ILE A 198 11.98 14.34 -14.59
CA ILE A 198 12.02 13.94 -13.19
C ILE A 198 12.66 12.56 -13.05
N GLU A 199 12.38 11.64 -13.97
CA GLU A 199 13.04 10.35 -14.04
C GLU A 199 14.57 10.49 -14.16
N ASN A 200 15.03 11.41 -14.98
CA ASN A 200 16.45 11.70 -15.09
C ASN A 200 17.05 12.23 -13.79
N ASN A 201 16.37 13.14 -13.09
CA ASN A 201 16.83 13.69 -11.81
C ASN A 201 16.89 12.62 -10.71
N VAL A 202 15.88 11.73 -10.64
CA VAL A 202 15.88 10.58 -9.72
C VAL A 202 17.02 9.62 -10.06
N THR A 203 17.21 9.32 -11.34
CA THR A 203 18.31 8.45 -11.80
C THR A 203 19.68 9.05 -11.45
N GLN A 204 19.86 10.34 -11.68
CA GLN A 204 21.09 11.04 -11.35
C GLN A 204 21.35 11.02 -9.84
N MET A 205 20.33 11.31 -9.03
CA MET A 205 20.41 11.26 -7.58
C MET A 205 20.83 9.85 -7.10
N ILE A 206 20.21 8.78 -7.58
CA ILE A 206 20.56 7.41 -7.18
C ILE A 206 21.96 7.03 -7.67
N ASN A 207 22.33 7.41 -8.88
CA ASN A 207 23.64 7.09 -9.45
C ASN A 207 24.78 7.83 -8.75
N SER A 208 24.56 9.02 -8.20
CA SER A 208 25.54 9.75 -7.38
C SER A 208 25.81 9.07 -6.03
N HIS A 209 24.93 8.14 -5.58
CA HIS A 209 25.00 7.52 -4.25
C HIS A 209 25.41 6.04 -4.30
N GLN A 210 26.72 5.77 -4.44
CA GLN A 210 27.23 4.38 -4.49
C GLN A 210 26.95 3.59 -3.21
N ASN A 211 26.92 4.22 -2.05
CA ASN A 211 26.64 3.56 -0.78
C ASN A 211 25.16 3.16 -0.66
N LEU A 212 24.22 3.95 -1.21
CA LEU A 212 22.82 3.55 -1.32
C LEU A 212 22.71 2.20 -2.05
N LYS A 213 23.41 2.05 -3.18
CA LYS A 213 23.42 0.81 -3.98
C LYS A 213 23.90 -0.40 -3.18
N LYS A 214 24.87 -0.23 -2.29
CA LYS A 214 25.41 -1.32 -1.43
C LYS A 214 24.49 -1.72 -0.29
N ASN A 215 23.59 -0.86 0.14
CA ASN A 215 22.72 -1.07 1.31
C ASN A 215 21.29 -1.43 0.95
N LEU A 216 20.91 -1.22 -0.33
CA LEU A 216 19.54 -1.39 -0.78
C LEU A 216 19.14 -2.86 -0.75
N LYS A 217 18.09 -3.18 0.02
CA LYS A 217 17.49 -4.52 0.15
C LYS A 217 16.21 -4.67 -0.65
N LYS A 218 15.42 -3.61 -0.72
CA LYS A 218 14.12 -3.61 -1.37
C LYS A 218 13.93 -2.39 -2.24
N VAL A 219 13.42 -2.59 -3.44
CA VAL A 219 13.05 -1.52 -4.37
C VAL A 219 11.63 -1.71 -4.89
N LEU A 220 10.88 -0.62 -4.93
CA LEU A 220 9.55 -0.57 -5.54
C LEU A 220 9.53 0.50 -6.63
N PHE A 221 9.07 0.11 -7.81
CA PHE A 221 8.80 0.99 -8.95
C PHE A 221 7.29 1.04 -9.21
N ASN A 222 6.71 2.23 -9.23
CA ASN A 222 5.30 2.40 -9.53
C ASN A 222 5.11 3.49 -10.59
N ASN A 223 4.56 3.13 -11.75
CA ASN A 223 4.37 4.00 -12.92
C ASN A 223 5.68 4.66 -13.42
N ILE A 224 6.82 4.00 -13.31
CA ILE A 224 8.11 4.57 -13.64
C ILE A 224 8.95 3.60 -14.48
N SER A 225 9.63 4.12 -15.51
CA SER A 225 10.47 3.33 -16.43
C SER A 225 11.92 3.19 -15.95
N LEU A 226 12.27 3.79 -14.83
CA LEU A 226 13.65 3.89 -14.31
C LEU A 226 14.32 2.57 -13.93
N TYR A 227 13.56 1.48 -13.79
CA TYR A 227 14.13 0.21 -13.35
C TYR A 227 15.25 -0.29 -14.28
N GLN A 228 15.20 0.02 -15.59
CA GLN A 228 16.27 -0.32 -16.53
C GLN A 228 17.57 0.42 -16.19
N SER A 229 17.51 1.75 -16.05
CA SER A 229 18.68 2.57 -15.76
C SER A 229 19.27 2.30 -14.38
N LEU A 230 18.44 1.91 -13.41
CA LEU A 230 18.86 1.58 -12.06
C LEU A 230 19.47 0.18 -11.94
N LEU A 231 18.85 -0.82 -12.58
CA LEU A 231 19.24 -2.21 -12.44
C LEU A 231 20.29 -2.66 -13.49
N LEU A 232 20.42 -1.96 -14.64
CA LEU A 232 21.36 -2.27 -15.72
C LEU A 232 22.70 -1.52 -15.66
N THR A 233 22.99 -0.77 -14.59
CA THR A 233 24.28 -0.06 -14.49
C THR A 233 25.45 -1.04 -14.46
N LYS A 234 26.52 -0.74 -15.20
CA LYS A 234 27.73 -1.60 -15.30
C LYS A 234 28.40 -1.88 -13.94
N ASP A 235 28.22 -0.99 -12.97
CA ASP A 235 28.73 -1.13 -11.60
C ASP A 235 27.70 -1.79 -10.69
N ASN A 236 27.35 -3.05 -10.97
CA ASN A 236 26.29 -3.80 -10.26
C ASN A 236 26.62 -4.06 -8.78
N ASN A 237 26.57 -3.03 -7.95
CA ASN A 237 26.74 -3.15 -6.51
C ASN A 237 25.50 -3.71 -5.78
N TYR A 238 24.37 -3.93 -6.49
CA TYR A 238 23.13 -4.50 -5.94
C TYR A 238 23.14 -6.03 -5.82
N SER A 239 24.06 -6.71 -6.48
CA SER A 239 24.02 -8.17 -6.66
C SER A 239 23.96 -8.96 -5.36
N ASN A 240 24.49 -8.42 -4.27
CA ASN A 240 24.63 -9.09 -2.99
C ASN A 240 23.75 -8.49 -1.87
N THR A 241 22.88 -7.55 -2.16
CA THR A 241 22.05 -6.90 -1.13
C THR A 241 20.58 -6.83 -1.50
N LEU A 242 20.23 -6.63 -2.76
CA LEU A 242 18.86 -6.47 -3.22
C LEU A 242 18.15 -7.83 -3.23
N ASN A 243 17.24 -8.02 -2.29
CA ASN A 243 16.48 -9.26 -2.12
C ASN A 243 15.03 -9.16 -2.61
N THR A 244 14.47 -7.96 -2.74
CA THR A 244 13.06 -7.76 -3.11
C THR A 244 12.92 -6.70 -4.21
N ILE A 245 12.20 -7.04 -5.27
CA ILE A 245 11.83 -6.12 -6.36
C ILE A 245 10.31 -6.12 -6.52
N ILE A 246 9.70 -4.93 -6.46
CA ILE A 246 8.26 -4.75 -6.68
C ILE A 246 8.06 -3.83 -7.89
N LEU A 247 7.40 -4.35 -8.91
CA LEU A 247 7.07 -3.67 -10.16
C LEU A 247 5.55 -3.48 -10.21
N CYS A 248 5.09 -2.23 -10.09
CA CYS A 248 3.67 -1.88 -10.10
C CYS A 248 3.39 -0.93 -11.27
N HIS A 249 2.41 -1.25 -12.13
CA HIS A 249 2.04 -0.45 -13.30
C HIS A 249 3.24 -0.04 -14.18
N VAL A 250 4.31 -0.82 -14.16
CA VAL A 250 5.51 -0.57 -14.97
C VAL A 250 5.21 -0.90 -16.42
N ASN A 251 5.70 -0.08 -17.32
CA ASN A 251 5.64 -0.35 -18.75
C ASN A 251 6.86 -1.18 -19.18
N PHE A 252 6.62 -2.39 -19.68
CA PHE A 252 7.67 -3.29 -20.19
C PHE A 252 7.95 -3.11 -21.69
N GLU A 253 7.36 -2.11 -22.34
CA GLU A 253 7.59 -1.86 -23.76
C GLU A 253 9.06 -1.55 -24.05
N GLY A 254 9.64 -2.25 -25.02
CA GLY A 254 11.04 -2.05 -25.44
C GLY A 254 12.10 -2.57 -24.46
N ILE A 255 11.71 -3.30 -23.39
CA ILE A 255 12.71 -3.88 -22.48
C ILE A 255 13.48 -5.01 -23.14
N ILE A 256 14.78 -4.89 -23.03
CA ILE A 256 15.75 -5.92 -23.44
C ILE A 256 16.68 -6.24 -22.26
N ASN A 257 17.21 -7.45 -22.21
CA ASN A 257 18.18 -7.91 -21.19
C ASN A 257 17.62 -7.96 -19.74
N LEU A 258 16.33 -8.17 -19.54
CA LEU A 258 15.75 -8.39 -18.22
C LEU A 258 16.32 -9.66 -17.56
N ASP A 259 16.57 -10.70 -18.35
CA ASP A 259 17.29 -11.91 -17.98
C ASP A 259 18.65 -11.61 -17.34
N LYS A 260 19.46 -10.76 -17.98
CA LYS A 260 20.78 -10.38 -17.44
C LYS A 260 20.68 -9.66 -16.09
N ILE A 261 19.64 -8.83 -15.88
CA ILE A 261 19.40 -8.18 -14.59
C ILE A 261 19.19 -9.24 -13.52
N PHE A 262 18.23 -10.14 -13.73
CA PHE A 262 17.86 -11.14 -12.73
C PHE A 262 18.97 -12.18 -12.49
N GLU A 263 19.75 -12.55 -13.51
CA GLU A 263 20.90 -13.45 -13.33
C GLU A 263 22.00 -12.86 -12.45
N GLN A 264 22.16 -11.53 -12.43
CA GLN A 264 23.15 -10.86 -11.59
C GLN A 264 22.76 -10.73 -10.13
N LEU A 265 21.47 -10.80 -9.80
CA LEU A 265 20.95 -10.64 -8.44
C LEU A 265 21.06 -11.95 -7.64
N ASN A 266 22.16 -12.10 -6.90
CA ASN A 266 22.49 -13.35 -6.21
C ASN A 266 21.62 -13.65 -4.98
N VAL A 267 21.12 -12.61 -4.30
CA VAL A 267 20.36 -12.71 -3.06
C VAL A 267 18.87 -12.44 -3.25
N LEU A 268 18.39 -12.41 -4.49
CA LEU A 268 16.98 -12.12 -4.77
C LEU A 268 16.08 -13.21 -4.19
N GLU A 269 15.14 -12.81 -3.33
CA GLU A 269 14.20 -13.69 -2.63
C GLU A 269 12.76 -13.51 -3.09
N SER A 270 12.42 -12.32 -3.58
CA SER A 270 11.07 -12.03 -4.01
C SER A 270 10.99 -11.04 -5.19
N VAL A 271 10.10 -11.37 -6.12
CA VAL A 271 9.70 -10.49 -7.23
C VAL A 271 8.19 -10.37 -7.23
N HIS A 272 7.71 -9.15 -7.41
CA HIS A 272 6.27 -8.87 -7.53
C HIS A 272 6.02 -8.11 -8.81
N ILE A 273 5.10 -8.60 -9.63
CA ILE A 273 4.64 -7.99 -10.89
C ILE A 273 3.15 -7.69 -10.73
N ILE A 274 2.78 -6.39 -10.68
CA ILE A 274 1.44 -5.96 -10.30
C ILE A 274 0.90 -5.01 -11.37
N TYR A 275 -0.07 -5.45 -12.15
CA TYR A 275 -0.75 -4.67 -13.19
C TYR A 275 0.19 -3.94 -14.16
N CYS A 276 1.33 -4.58 -14.48
CA CYS A 276 2.31 -4.05 -15.43
C CYS A 276 1.78 -4.14 -16.86
N ASN A 277 2.11 -3.13 -17.68
CA ASN A 277 1.74 -3.08 -19.08
C ASN A 277 2.80 -3.76 -19.96
N PHE A 278 2.41 -4.28 -21.14
CA PHE A 278 3.30 -4.90 -22.13
C PHE A 278 4.15 -6.06 -21.58
N LEU A 279 3.62 -6.81 -20.61
CA LEU A 279 4.20 -8.08 -20.20
C LEU A 279 3.92 -9.11 -21.32
N ASN A 280 4.67 -9.00 -22.42
CA ASN A 280 4.46 -9.75 -23.65
C ASN A 280 5.33 -11.03 -23.72
N ALA A 281 5.20 -11.76 -24.81
CA ALA A 281 5.93 -13.00 -25.07
C ALA A 281 7.46 -12.84 -24.92
N SER A 282 8.03 -11.72 -25.38
CA SER A 282 9.47 -11.46 -25.30
C SER A 282 9.94 -11.34 -23.83
N ILE A 283 9.17 -10.67 -22.99
CA ILE A 283 9.51 -10.51 -21.55
C ILE A 283 9.37 -11.85 -20.82
N ILE A 284 8.28 -12.57 -21.06
CA ILE A 284 8.06 -13.88 -20.43
C ILE A 284 9.14 -14.86 -20.86
N GLN A 285 9.54 -14.85 -22.14
CA GLN A 285 10.63 -15.71 -22.63
C GLN A 285 11.97 -15.40 -21.95
N GLN A 286 12.30 -14.12 -21.70
CA GLN A 286 13.49 -13.74 -20.94
C GLN A 286 13.41 -14.29 -19.50
N ILE A 287 12.25 -14.25 -18.84
CA ILE A 287 12.07 -14.82 -17.51
C ILE A 287 12.20 -16.35 -17.53
N ILE A 288 11.63 -17.02 -18.54
CA ILE A 288 11.69 -18.48 -18.67
C ILE A 288 13.12 -18.96 -18.92
N SER A 289 13.94 -18.18 -19.67
CA SER A 289 15.33 -18.51 -20.00
C SER A 289 16.30 -18.40 -18.82
N LEU A 290 15.90 -17.77 -17.70
CA LEU A 290 16.74 -17.66 -16.52
C LEU A 290 17.22 -19.03 -16.03
N THR A 291 18.53 -19.14 -15.71
CA THR A 291 19.12 -20.34 -15.14
C THR A 291 18.78 -20.48 -13.66
N LYS A 292 18.68 -19.35 -12.96
CA LYS A 292 18.26 -19.28 -11.55
C LYS A 292 16.72 -19.36 -11.38
N PRO A 293 16.24 -19.86 -10.24
CA PRO A 293 14.81 -19.80 -9.94
C PRO A 293 14.30 -18.36 -9.93
N PHE A 294 13.26 -18.09 -10.70
CA PHE A 294 12.58 -16.81 -10.67
C PHE A 294 11.54 -16.81 -9.53
N LYS A 295 11.89 -16.23 -8.38
CA LYS A 295 11.09 -16.24 -7.15
C LYS A 295 9.94 -15.23 -7.24
N LEU A 296 9.02 -15.45 -8.18
CA LEU A 296 7.82 -14.62 -8.38
C LEU A 296 6.81 -14.89 -7.28
N LYS A 297 6.69 -13.99 -6.31
CA LYS A 297 5.72 -14.11 -5.20
C LYS A 297 4.36 -13.53 -5.52
N SER A 298 4.29 -12.47 -6.35
CA SER A 298 3.02 -11.85 -6.72
C SER A 298 2.93 -11.65 -8.22
N LEU A 299 1.82 -12.04 -8.80
CA LEU A 299 1.47 -11.82 -10.19
C LEU A 299 0.03 -11.33 -10.30
N PHE A 300 -0.14 -10.03 -10.63
CA PHE A 300 -1.44 -9.43 -10.91
C PHE A 300 -1.47 -8.95 -12.36
N ILE A 301 -2.39 -9.49 -13.15
CA ILE A 301 -2.47 -9.31 -14.59
C ILE A 301 -3.70 -8.48 -14.92
N SER A 302 -3.54 -7.39 -15.69
CA SER A 302 -4.64 -6.57 -16.18
C SER A 302 -5.23 -7.14 -17.48
N GLU A 303 -6.42 -6.67 -17.84
CA GLU A 303 -7.12 -7.00 -19.09
C GLU A 303 -6.31 -6.76 -20.38
N ARG A 304 -5.30 -5.90 -20.34
CA ARG A 304 -4.42 -5.60 -21.49
C ARG A 304 -3.35 -6.67 -21.73
N PHE A 305 -3.24 -7.62 -20.83
CA PHE A 305 -2.31 -8.71 -20.96
C PHE A 305 -2.87 -9.78 -21.92
N LYS A 306 -2.11 -10.09 -22.96
CA LYS A 306 -2.47 -11.17 -23.88
C LYS A 306 -2.09 -12.52 -23.25
N ILE A 307 -3.06 -13.20 -22.66
CA ILE A 307 -2.86 -14.52 -22.08
C ILE A 307 -2.60 -15.52 -23.20
N ASP A 308 -1.49 -16.23 -23.12
CA ASP A 308 -1.07 -17.25 -24.07
C ASP A 308 -0.36 -18.42 -23.35
N GLU A 309 0.13 -19.39 -24.12
CA GLU A 309 0.87 -20.54 -23.59
C GLU A 309 2.09 -20.14 -22.74
N LEU A 310 2.66 -18.97 -22.96
CA LEU A 310 3.82 -18.50 -22.20
C LEU A 310 3.48 -18.17 -20.74
N LEU A 311 2.25 -17.71 -20.47
CA LEU A 311 1.79 -17.55 -19.09
C LEU A 311 1.76 -18.89 -18.36
N LEU A 312 1.28 -19.96 -19.03
CA LEU A 312 1.27 -21.30 -18.45
C LEU A 312 2.69 -21.79 -18.13
N LEU A 313 3.66 -21.51 -19.00
CA LEU A 313 5.07 -21.82 -18.76
C LEU A 313 5.63 -20.98 -17.60
N LEU A 314 5.26 -19.71 -17.49
CA LEU A 314 5.67 -18.86 -16.36
C LEU A 314 5.13 -19.40 -15.03
N LEU A 315 3.85 -19.79 -14.99
CA LEU A 315 3.23 -20.43 -13.81
C LEU A 315 3.91 -21.76 -13.46
N GLN A 316 4.27 -22.56 -14.46
CA GLN A 316 5.01 -23.80 -14.25
C GLN A 316 6.40 -23.54 -13.64
N LYS A 317 7.14 -22.54 -14.14
CA LYS A 317 8.48 -22.20 -13.64
C LYS A 317 8.47 -21.56 -12.27
N SER A 318 7.54 -20.65 -12.01
CA SER A 318 7.54 -19.78 -10.82
C SER A 318 6.49 -20.15 -9.78
N GLY A 319 5.53 -21.01 -10.09
CA GLY A 319 4.34 -21.27 -9.29
C GLY A 319 4.63 -21.74 -7.86
N SER A 320 5.74 -22.46 -7.64
CA SER A 320 6.13 -22.91 -6.29
C SER A 320 6.48 -21.77 -5.33
N TYR A 321 6.72 -20.56 -5.84
CA TYR A 321 7.00 -19.35 -5.07
C TYR A 321 5.79 -18.41 -4.97
N LEU A 322 4.77 -18.61 -5.84
CA LEU A 322 3.63 -17.69 -5.96
C LEU A 322 2.73 -17.76 -4.73
N GLU A 323 2.59 -16.61 -4.06
CA GLU A 323 1.75 -16.42 -2.88
C GLU A 323 0.52 -15.54 -3.17
N ASN A 324 0.60 -14.65 -4.16
CA ASN A 324 -0.47 -13.73 -4.49
C ASN A 324 -0.71 -13.75 -6.00
N PHE A 325 -1.94 -14.02 -6.39
CA PHE A 325 -2.33 -14.07 -7.80
C PHE A 325 -3.62 -13.28 -8.02
N GLY A 326 -3.62 -12.44 -9.06
CA GLY A 326 -4.80 -11.73 -9.51
C GLY A 326 -4.87 -11.66 -11.04
N CYS A 327 -6.06 -11.77 -11.57
CA CYS A 327 -6.27 -11.73 -13.01
C CYS A 327 -7.60 -11.06 -13.37
N THR A 328 -7.53 -10.06 -14.26
CA THR A 328 -8.68 -9.49 -14.95
C THR A 328 -8.74 -10.11 -16.34
N PHE A 329 -9.73 -10.95 -16.59
CA PHE A 329 -9.89 -11.58 -17.89
C PHE A 329 -10.63 -10.66 -18.86
N CYS A 330 -10.09 -10.45 -20.07
CA CYS A 330 -10.85 -9.83 -21.16
C CYS A 330 -11.95 -10.77 -21.69
N PHE A 331 -13.04 -10.19 -22.17
CA PHE A 331 -14.15 -10.91 -22.81
C PHE A 331 -13.76 -11.86 -23.94
N ASN A 332 -12.63 -11.62 -24.58
CA ASN A 332 -12.17 -12.37 -25.74
C ASN A 332 -11.45 -13.69 -25.41
N TYR A 333 -11.22 -13.98 -24.11
CA TYR A 333 -10.60 -15.25 -23.75
C TYR A 333 -11.60 -16.38 -23.74
N GLY A 334 -11.37 -17.40 -24.59
CA GLY A 334 -12.18 -18.59 -24.62
C GLY A 334 -12.17 -19.33 -23.28
N PHE A 335 -13.30 -19.94 -22.92
CA PHE A 335 -13.47 -20.72 -21.69
C PHE A 335 -12.33 -21.75 -21.47
N SER A 336 -11.84 -22.38 -22.53
CA SER A 336 -10.76 -23.37 -22.49
C SER A 336 -9.45 -22.81 -21.92
N LEU A 337 -9.06 -21.58 -22.28
CA LEU A 337 -7.81 -20.98 -21.79
C LEU A 337 -7.90 -20.57 -20.31
N LYS A 338 -9.06 -20.03 -19.89
CA LYS A 338 -9.32 -19.73 -18.46
C LYS A 338 -9.21 -21.01 -17.62
N GLN A 339 -9.78 -22.11 -18.09
CA GLN A 339 -9.69 -23.41 -17.43
C GLN A 339 -8.25 -23.90 -17.32
N GLN A 340 -7.45 -23.81 -18.37
CA GLN A 340 -6.03 -24.22 -18.35
C GLN A 340 -5.21 -23.41 -17.35
N ILE A 341 -5.50 -22.10 -17.18
CA ILE A 341 -4.83 -21.26 -16.18
C ILE A 341 -5.18 -21.75 -14.78
N PHE A 342 -6.45 -21.98 -14.46
CA PHE A 342 -6.87 -22.46 -13.15
C PHE A 342 -6.26 -23.84 -12.83
N GLU A 343 -6.28 -24.76 -13.78
CA GLU A 343 -5.63 -26.07 -13.65
C GLU A 343 -4.12 -25.94 -13.40
N SER A 344 -3.44 -25.01 -14.10
CA SER A 344 -2.02 -24.73 -13.91
C SER A 344 -1.75 -24.16 -12.52
N ILE A 345 -2.59 -23.23 -12.04
CA ILE A 345 -2.47 -22.68 -10.68
C ILE A 345 -2.68 -23.79 -9.65
N ILE A 346 -3.71 -24.61 -9.79
CA ILE A 346 -3.97 -25.75 -8.89
C ILE A 346 -2.77 -26.71 -8.88
N LYS A 347 -2.16 -26.95 -10.05
CA LYS A 347 -1.04 -27.87 -10.16
C LYS A 347 0.26 -27.34 -9.59
N TYR A 348 0.63 -26.09 -9.88
CA TYR A 348 1.96 -25.55 -9.61
C TYR A 348 2.03 -24.57 -8.45
N CYS A 349 0.92 -23.87 -8.09
CA CYS A 349 0.93 -22.75 -7.15
C CYS A 349 0.32 -23.12 -5.79
N LYS A 350 1.05 -23.91 -4.98
CA LYS A 350 0.53 -24.46 -3.71
C LYS A 350 0.59 -23.49 -2.51
N LYS A 351 1.17 -22.28 -2.68
CA LYS A 351 1.39 -21.33 -1.58
C LYS A 351 0.47 -20.11 -1.65
N ILE A 352 -0.54 -20.12 -2.50
CA ILE A 352 -1.44 -18.98 -2.71
C ILE A 352 -2.15 -18.62 -1.40
N LYS A 353 -1.98 -17.36 -1.00
CA LYS A 353 -2.62 -16.72 0.17
C LYS A 353 -3.64 -15.67 -0.26
N PHE A 354 -3.39 -15.02 -1.40
CA PHE A 354 -4.24 -13.97 -1.97
C PHE A 354 -4.69 -14.37 -3.37
N LEU A 355 -6.02 -14.37 -3.59
CA LEU A 355 -6.63 -14.52 -4.90
C LEU A 355 -7.50 -13.30 -5.24
N GLU A 356 -7.33 -12.74 -6.44
CA GLU A 356 -8.19 -11.70 -6.99
C GLU A 356 -8.63 -12.05 -8.41
N PHE A 357 -9.93 -12.02 -8.61
CA PHE A 357 -10.51 -12.25 -9.93
C PHE A 357 -11.48 -11.14 -10.29
N GLU A 358 -11.36 -10.67 -11.52
CA GLU A 358 -12.25 -9.69 -12.12
C GLU A 358 -12.71 -10.22 -13.46
N ASP A 359 -13.91 -10.82 -13.50
CA ASP A 359 -14.63 -11.28 -14.69
C ASP A 359 -15.88 -12.10 -14.33
N GLN A 360 -16.60 -12.56 -15.38
CA GLN A 360 -17.65 -13.58 -15.23
C GLN A 360 -17.05 -14.89 -14.69
N ILE A 361 -17.55 -15.29 -13.52
CA ILE A 361 -17.04 -16.43 -12.78
C ILE A 361 -17.63 -17.73 -13.33
N THR A 362 -16.76 -18.72 -13.46
CA THR A 362 -17.07 -20.05 -13.96
C THR A 362 -16.79 -21.11 -12.90
N TYR A 363 -17.35 -22.33 -13.08
CA TYR A 363 -17.13 -23.47 -12.19
C TYR A 363 -15.66 -23.70 -11.79
N PRO A 364 -14.67 -23.63 -12.70
CA PRO A 364 -13.27 -23.87 -12.35
C PRO A 364 -12.71 -22.95 -11.28
N LEU A 365 -13.31 -21.76 -11.04
CA LEU A 365 -12.88 -20.89 -9.94
C LEU A 365 -13.22 -21.49 -8.57
N PHE A 366 -14.37 -22.15 -8.43
CA PHE A 366 -14.74 -22.80 -7.17
C PHE A 366 -13.79 -23.94 -6.84
N ASP A 367 -13.42 -24.74 -7.83
CA ASP A 367 -12.42 -25.81 -7.70
C ASP A 367 -11.07 -25.22 -7.26
N LEU A 368 -10.67 -24.08 -7.82
CA LEU A 368 -9.45 -23.38 -7.43
C LEU A 368 -9.51 -22.92 -5.97
N ILE A 369 -10.59 -22.24 -5.56
CA ILE A 369 -10.75 -21.76 -4.17
C ILE A 369 -10.73 -22.94 -3.20
N GLU A 370 -11.41 -24.03 -3.49
CA GLU A 370 -11.45 -25.21 -2.64
C GLU A 370 -10.08 -25.87 -2.51
N ASN A 371 -9.34 -25.99 -3.61
CA ASN A 371 -7.97 -26.51 -3.59
C ASN A 371 -6.99 -25.63 -2.82
N MET A 372 -7.22 -24.31 -2.74
CA MET A 372 -6.37 -23.35 -2.02
C MET A 372 -6.85 -23.08 -0.59
N LYS A 373 -7.97 -23.63 -0.16
CA LYS A 373 -8.68 -23.35 1.10
C LYS A 373 -7.80 -23.32 2.34
N GLN A 374 -6.78 -24.17 2.41
CA GLN A 374 -5.89 -24.27 3.58
C GLN A 374 -4.97 -23.06 3.73
N ASN A 375 -4.55 -22.44 2.64
CA ASN A 375 -3.60 -21.32 2.63
C ASN A 375 -4.26 -19.98 2.36
N LEU A 376 -5.45 -19.98 1.75
CA LEU A 376 -6.15 -18.78 1.31
C LEU A 376 -6.58 -17.93 2.51
N SER A 377 -6.08 -16.71 2.57
CA SER A 377 -6.40 -15.72 3.61
C SER A 377 -7.06 -14.46 3.05
N TYR A 378 -6.87 -14.17 1.76
CA TYR A 378 -7.38 -12.99 1.07
C TYR A 378 -8.07 -13.42 -0.21
N LEU A 379 -9.34 -13.03 -0.37
CA LEU A 379 -10.14 -13.31 -1.56
C LEU A 379 -10.85 -12.04 -2.03
N SER A 380 -10.66 -11.70 -3.30
CA SER A 380 -11.33 -10.59 -3.99
C SER A 380 -12.01 -11.10 -5.23
N ILE A 381 -13.33 -10.95 -5.30
CA ILE A 381 -14.16 -11.33 -6.45
C ILE A 381 -14.89 -10.11 -6.96
N ASN A 382 -14.64 -9.73 -8.21
CA ASN A 382 -15.33 -8.67 -8.91
C ASN A 382 -15.97 -9.25 -10.17
N ALA A 383 -17.28 -9.48 -10.12
CA ALA A 383 -18.05 -10.02 -11.25
C ALA A 383 -18.60 -8.92 -12.17
N PHE A 384 -18.35 -7.64 -11.83
CA PHE A 384 -18.91 -6.52 -12.58
C PHE A 384 -18.19 -6.29 -13.88
N ASN A 385 -18.99 -6.18 -14.94
CA ASN A 385 -18.56 -5.90 -16.28
C ASN A 385 -19.15 -4.59 -16.78
N TYR A 386 -18.31 -3.57 -16.93
CA TYR A 386 -18.71 -2.22 -17.36
C TYR A 386 -19.37 -2.16 -18.74
N SER A 387 -19.21 -3.17 -19.58
CA SER A 387 -19.62 -3.11 -21.00
C SER A 387 -21.01 -3.65 -21.31
N GLN A 388 -21.61 -4.47 -20.42
CA GLN A 388 -22.95 -5.03 -20.66
C GLN A 388 -23.67 -5.36 -19.33
N VAL A 389 -24.66 -4.59 -18.96
CA VAL A 389 -25.70 -5.03 -18.02
C VAL A 389 -26.65 -5.98 -18.79
N SER A 390 -26.34 -7.26 -18.81
CA SER A 390 -27.22 -8.26 -19.39
C SER A 390 -27.82 -9.16 -18.31
N SER A 391 -29.00 -9.70 -18.57
CA SER A 391 -29.68 -10.67 -17.70
C SER A 391 -28.78 -11.89 -17.34
N ASN A 392 -27.80 -12.21 -18.15
CA ASN A 392 -26.85 -13.30 -17.92
C ASN A 392 -25.88 -13.02 -16.74
N ASN A 393 -25.56 -11.75 -16.43
CA ASN A 393 -24.69 -11.40 -15.31
C ASN A 393 -25.36 -11.70 -13.96
N ILE A 394 -26.65 -11.42 -13.83
CA ILE A 394 -27.42 -11.69 -12.61
C ILE A 394 -27.40 -13.18 -12.27
N VAL A 395 -27.54 -14.05 -13.26
CA VAL A 395 -27.51 -15.51 -13.07
C VAL A 395 -26.14 -15.97 -12.56
N CYS A 396 -25.05 -15.38 -13.08
CA CYS A 396 -23.69 -15.69 -12.63
C CYS A 396 -23.47 -15.23 -11.18
N ASP A 397 -23.93 -14.03 -10.82
CA ASP A 397 -23.76 -13.46 -9.47
C ASP A 397 -24.54 -14.26 -8.42
N SER A 398 -25.76 -14.67 -8.72
CA SER A 398 -26.56 -15.59 -7.91
C SER A 398 -25.84 -16.93 -7.71
N PHE A 399 -25.26 -17.49 -8.77
CA PHE A 399 -24.51 -18.72 -8.69
C PHE A 399 -23.29 -18.60 -7.78
N ILE A 400 -22.58 -17.46 -7.82
CA ILE A 400 -21.45 -17.18 -6.94
C ILE A 400 -21.90 -17.21 -5.48
N LEU A 401 -22.91 -16.42 -5.12
CA LEU A 401 -23.37 -16.32 -3.74
C LEU A 401 -23.83 -17.65 -3.16
N ARG A 402 -24.56 -18.44 -3.92
CA ARG A 402 -25.08 -19.74 -3.46
C ARG A 402 -23.98 -20.76 -3.17
N ASN A 403 -22.90 -20.76 -3.94
CA ASN A 403 -21.85 -21.78 -3.86
C ASN A 403 -20.64 -21.34 -3.06
N LEU A 404 -20.24 -20.05 -3.13
CA LEU A 404 -19.05 -19.56 -2.46
C LEU A 404 -19.06 -19.81 -0.95
N GLY A 405 -20.23 -19.65 -0.31
CA GLY A 405 -20.35 -19.81 1.14
C GLY A 405 -19.95 -21.18 1.68
N GLN A 406 -20.04 -22.23 0.85
CA GLN A 406 -19.72 -23.60 1.24
C GLN A 406 -18.23 -23.92 1.18
N ILE A 407 -17.49 -23.21 0.34
CA ILE A 407 -16.07 -23.48 0.09
C ILE A 407 -15.10 -22.52 0.76
N LEU A 408 -15.59 -21.43 1.37
CA LEU A 408 -14.73 -20.46 2.04
C LEU A 408 -13.92 -21.12 3.19
N PRO A 409 -12.67 -20.67 3.43
CA PRO A 409 -11.92 -21.02 4.62
C PRO A 409 -12.65 -20.60 5.90
N PHE A 410 -12.48 -21.33 7.00
CA PHE A 410 -13.08 -20.96 8.30
C PHE A 410 -12.62 -19.59 8.82
N LYS A 411 -11.44 -19.13 8.39
CA LYS A 411 -10.88 -17.84 8.78
C LYS A 411 -10.30 -17.15 7.57
N LEU A 412 -10.82 -15.94 7.30
CA LEU A 412 -10.32 -15.06 6.27
C LEU A 412 -9.85 -13.75 6.88
N GLU A 413 -8.67 -13.27 6.47
CA GLU A 413 -8.21 -11.91 6.78
C GLU A 413 -8.98 -10.87 5.97
N TYR A 414 -9.39 -11.22 4.74
CA TYR A 414 -10.04 -10.30 3.82
C TYR A 414 -10.96 -11.03 2.83
N LEU A 415 -12.19 -10.53 2.69
CA LEU A 415 -13.12 -10.90 1.63
C LEU A 415 -13.69 -9.66 0.96
N LYS A 416 -13.51 -9.54 -0.35
CA LYS A 416 -14.16 -8.52 -1.18
C LYS A 416 -15.10 -9.17 -2.18
N LEU A 417 -16.34 -8.69 -2.21
CA LEU A 417 -17.37 -9.09 -3.16
C LEU A 417 -17.89 -7.85 -3.87
N SER A 418 -17.74 -7.80 -5.20
CA SER A 418 -18.27 -6.74 -6.07
C SER A 418 -19.17 -7.42 -7.09
N LEU A 419 -20.49 -7.44 -6.85
CA LEU A 419 -21.46 -8.17 -7.67
C LEU A 419 -22.88 -7.64 -7.45
N HIS A 420 -23.79 -8.01 -8.35
CA HIS A 420 -25.22 -7.79 -8.16
C HIS A 420 -25.75 -8.73 -7.08
N ILE A 421 -26.36 -8.18 -6.02
CA ILE A 421 -26.81 -8.99 -4.88
C ILE A 421 -28.34 -9.03 -4.81
N GLU A 422 -28.89 -10.22 -5.05
CA GLU A 422 -30.27 -10.55 -4.70
C GLU A 422 -30.32 -11.04 -3.25
N THR A 423 -31.31 -10.56 -2.47
CA THR A 423 -31.38 -10.85 -1.04
C THR A 423 -31.55 -12.33 -0.72
N CYS A 424 -32.28 -13.09 -1.56
CA CYS A 424 -32.45 -14.54 -1.37
C CYS A 424 -31.13 -15.30 -1.47
N ASP A 425 -30.28 -14.94 -2.44
CA ASP A 425 -28.99 -15.59 -2.65
C ASP A 425 -27.97 -15.16 -1.59
N PHE A 426 -28.03 -13.89 -1.20
CA PHE A 426 -27.20 -13.37 -0.12
C PHE A 426 -27.51 -14.02 1.23
N GLU A 427 -28.78 -14.27 1.50
CA GLU A 427 -29.18 -15.02 2.70
C GLU A 427 -28.61 -16.44 2.72
N VAL A 428 -28.63 -17.14 1.58
CA VAL A 428 -28.01 -18.47 1.42
C VAL A 428 -26.51 -18.39 1.68
N PHE A 429 -25.83 -17.39 1.10
CA PHE A 429 -24.41 -17.16 1.35
C PHE A 429 -24.14 -16.95 2.84
N LEU A 430 -24.89 -16.07 3.50
CA LEU A 430 -24.71 -15.75 4.92
C LEU A 430 -24.99 -16.93 5.86
N LYS A 431 -25.94 -17.82 5.50
CA LYS A 431 -26.22 -19.05 6.23
C LYS A 431 -25.08 -20.06 6.05
N ASN A 432 -24.57 -20.23 4.84
CA ASN A 432 -23.50 -21.16 4.55
C ASN A 432 -22.14 -20.73 5.13
N THR A 433 -21.93 -19.41 5.33
CA THR A 433 -20.72 -18.86 5.94
C THR A 433 -20.82 -18.63 7.45
N GLN A 434 -21.84 -19.18 8.12
CA GLN A 434 -22.07 -18.83 9.56
C GLN A 434 -20.92 -19.20 10.49
N ASP A 435 -20.08 -20.18 10.12
CA ASP A 435 -18.93 -20.63 10.90
C ASP A 435 -17.61 -19.97 10.42
N THR A 436 -17.67 -19.10 9.42
CA THR A 436 -16.51 -18.37 8.91
C THR A 436 -16.36 -17.02 9.63
N PHE A 437 -15.17 -16.76 10.20
CA PHE A 437 -14.80 -15.44 10.67
C PHE A 437 -14.03 -14.69 9.57
N ILE A 438 -14.52 -13.49 9.21
CA ILE A 438 -13.91 -12.64 8.20
C ILE A 438 -13.41 -11.36 8.88
N LYS A 439 -12.09 -11.16 8.96
CA LYS A 439 -11.54 -9.98 9.65
C LYS A 439 -11.94 -8.67 8.98
N LYS A 440 -11.83 -8.61 7.64
CA LYS A 440 -12.21 -7.44 6.83
C LYS A 440 -13.18 -7.89 5.74
N LEU A 441 -14.42 -7.41 5.79
CA LEU A 441 -15.44 -7.67 4.77
C LEU A 441 -15.71 -6.41 3.97
N VAL A 442 -15.58 -6.50 2.65
CA VAL A 442 -15.83 -5.41 1.70
C VAL A 442 -16.90 -5.85 0.71
N ILE A 443 -17.98 -5.13 0.62
CA ILE A 443 -19.07 -5.42 -0.33
C ILE A 443 -19.33 -4.20 -1.20
N ASN A 444 -19.36 -4.41 -2.50
CA ASN A 444 -19.91 -3.47 -3.46
C ASN A 444 -21.15 -4.11 -4.08
N ASN A 445 -22.33 -3.66 -3.66
CA ASN A 445 -23.61 -4.15 -4.15
C ASN A 445 -24.00 -3.36 -5.42
N ILE A 446 -23.78 -3.95 -6.56
CA ILE A 446 -23.96 -3.30 -7.86
C ILE A 446 -25.39 -3.51 -8.34
N ASP A 447 -26.19 -2.42 -8.30
CA ASP A 447 -27.61 -2.42 -8.70
C ASP A 447 -28.48 -3.50 -8.03
N GLY A 448 -28.01 -4.07 -6.91
CA GLY A 448 -28.71 -5.12 -6.19
C GLY A 448 -29.77 -4.62 -5.20
N GLN A 449 -30.33 -5.55 -4.44
CA GLN A 449 -31.38 -5.28 -3.46
C GLN A 449 -30.81 -4.73 -2.13
N ASP A 450 -31.67 -4.31 -1.21
CA ASP A 450 -31.27 -3.88 0.14
C ASP A 450 -30.75 -5.06 0.98
N ILE A 451 -29.46 -5.01 1.30
CA ILE A 451 -28.74 -6.06 2.06
C ILE A 451 -28.52 -5.73 3.52
N LEU A 452 -28.83 -4.49 3.95
CA LEU A 452 -28.42 -4.02 5.27
C LEU A 452 -29.08 -4.80 6.41
N SER A 453 -30.35 -5.14 6.28
CA SER A 453 -31.10 -5.94 7.25
C SER A 453 -30.46 -7.33 7.46
N TYR A 454 -30.02 -7.96 6.40
CA TYR A 454 -29.33 -9.26 6.44
C TYR A 454 -27.95 -9.16 7.09
N ILE A 455 -27.18 -8.10 6.76
CA ILE A 455 -25.88 -7.82 7.41
C ILE A 455 -26.06 -7.64 8.93
N LYS A 456 -27.08 -6.91 9.36
CA LYS A 456 -27.39 -6.72 10.79
C LYS A 456 -27.70 -8.05 11.50
N VAL A 457 -28.51 -8.90 10.89
CA VAL A 457 -28.91 -10.19 11.49
C VAL A 457 -27.77 -11.21 11.52
N TYR A 458 -27.09 -11.42 10.39
CA TYR A 458 -26.15 -12.52 10.23
C TYR A 458 -24.70 -12.17 10.55
N ILE A 459 -24.30 -10.90 10.43
CA ILE A 459 -22.92 -10.46 10.64
C ILE A 459 -22.78 -9.65 11.92
N MET A 460 -23.57 -8.59 12.09
CA MET A 460 -23.45 -7.67 13.21
C MET A 460 -23.76 -8.37 14.54
N LYS A 461 -24.94 -8.95 14.68
CA LYS A 461 -25.37 -9.61 15.93
C LYS A 461 -24.47 -10.80 16.30
N LYS A 462 -23.93 -11.49 15.32
CA LYS A 462 -23.03 -12.65 15.52
C LYS A 462 -21.53 -12.26 15.62
N LYS A 463 -21.19 -10.97 15.49
CA LYS A 463 -19.82 -10.43 15.57
C LYS A 463 -18.81 -11.16 14.66
N ARG A 464 -19.22 -11.46 13.44
CA ARG A 464 -18.45 -12.29 12.51
C ARG A 464 -17.35 -11.53 11.76
N VAL A 465 -17.34 -10.20 11.84
CA VAL A 465 -16.34 -9.35 11.20
C VAL A 465 -15.78 -8.34 12.19
N LYS A 466 -14.55 -7.90 11.96
CA LYS A 466 -13.91 -6.83 12.74
C LYS A 466 -14.03 -5.48 12.01
N TYR A 467 -13.86 -5.48 10.69
CA TYR A 467 -13.94 -4.30 9.85
C TYR A 467 -14.92 -4.54 8.72
N LEU A 468 -15.77 -3.55 8.45
CA LEU A 468 -16.81 -3.62 7.44
C LEU A 468 -16.78 -2.39 6.54
N ALA A 469 -16.86 -2.59 5.22
CA ALA A 469 -17.08 -1.53 4.26
C ALA A 469 -18.12 -1.98 3.23
N ILE A 470 -19.16 -1.19 3.03
CA ILE A 470 -20.22 -1.49 2.06
C ILE A 470 -20.46 -0.26 1.19
N MET A 471 -20.42 -0.46 -0.11
CA MET A 471 -20.88 0.47 -1.12
C MET A 471 -22.26 0.02 -1.61
N ASN A 472 -23.18 0.97 -1.76
CA ASN A 472 -24.57 0.76 -2.20
C ASN A 472 -25.33 -0.30 -1.35
N PRO A 473 -25.44 -0.09 -0.02
CA PRO A 473 -26.15 -1.05 0.85
C PRO A 473 -27.64 -1.17 0.55
N PHE A 474 -28.24 -0.18 -0.14
CA PHE A 474 -29.64 -0.11 -0.54
C PHE A 474 -29.78 0.00 -2.06
N LYS A 475 -30.94 -0.41 -2.58
CA LYS A 475 -31.33 -0.14 -3.97
C LYS A 475 -31.45 1.37 -4.17
N SER A 476 -30.69 1.94 -5.13
CA SER A 476 -30.81 3.36 -5.45
C SER A 476 -32.14 3.63 -6.17
N THR A 477 -32.99 4.48 -5.60
CA THR A 477 -34.25 4.93 -6.23
C THR A 477 -34.06 6.20 -7.05
N GLU A 478 -32.93 6.89 -6.92
CA GLU A 478 -32.67 8.19 -7.55
C GLU A 478 -31.25 8.23 -8.17
N ASN A 479 -31.22 8.57 -9.46
CA ASN A 479 -30.03 8.91 -10.29
C ASN A 479 -28.78 8.03 -10.15
N TYR A 480 -28.39 7.43 -11.26
CA TYR A 480 -27.24 6.55 -11.50
C TYR A 480 -25.84 7.03 -11.00
N ASN A 481 -25.74 8.19 -10.35
CA ASN A 481 -24.44 8.81 -9.98
C ASN A 481 -24.18 8.96 -8.47
N SER A 482 -25.00 8.48 -7.58
CA SER A 482 -24.74 8.61 -6.13
C SER A 482 -24.37 7.26 -5.51
N ASN A 483 -23.11 6.86 -5.60
CA ASN A 483 -22.57 5.77 -4.79
C ASN A 483 -22.68 6.14 -3.31
N LYS A 484 -23.56 5.46 -2.56
CA LYS A 484 -23.73 5.66 -1.11
C LYS A 484 -22.89 4.64 -0.36
N GLU A 485 -22.01 5.11 0.50
CA GLU A 485 -21.24 4.23 1.38
C GLU A 485 -21.93 4.10 2.75
N LEU A 486 -21.92 2.90 3.33
CA LEU A 486 -22.35 2.68 4.72
C LEU A 486 -21.60 3.60 5.69
N PHE A 487 -20.33 3.87 5.43
CA PHE A 487 -19.49 4.77 6.23
C PHE A 487 -20.05 6.20 6.35
N SER A 488 -20.81 6.68 5.38
CA SER A 488 -21.47 8.00 5.42
C SER A 488 -22.73 8.06 6.28
N MET A 489 -23.25 6.91 6.71
CA MET A 489 -24.51 6.75 7.43
C MET A 489 -24.27 6.71 8.95
N LYS A 490 -24.25 7.88 9.59
CA LYS A 490 -23.81 8.02 10.99
C LYS A 490 -24.53 7.10 11.97
N ASP A 491 -25.85 7.00 11.88
CA ASP A 491 -26.66 6.20 12.83
C ASP A 491 -26.34 4.70 12.69
N GLU A 492 -26.21 4.24 11.45
CA GLU A 492 -25.83 2.85 11.14
C GLU A 492 -24.41 2.54 11.64
N VAL A 493 -23.47 3.45 11.40
CA VAL A 493 -22.08 3.30 11.86
C VAL A 493 -22.01 3.17 13.38
N GLU A 494 -22.79 3.98 14.12
CA GLU A 494 -22.86 3.90 15.58
C GLU A 494 -23.48 2.59 16.05
N GLU A 495 -24.52 2.07 15.38
CA GLU A 495 -25.11 0.77 15.70
C GLU A 495 -24.07 -0.36 15.54
N PHE A 496 -23.32 -0.39 14.43
CA PHE A 496 -22.23 -1.38 14.24
C PHE A 496 -21.13 -1.25 15.30
N ARG A 497 -20.82 -0.04 15.74
CA ARG A 497 -19.81 0.23 16.79
C ARG A 497 -20.20 -0.42 18.12
N LEU A 498 -21.48 -0.45 18.47
CA LEU A 498 -21.97 -1.13 19.69
C LEU A 498 -21.66 -2.64 19.69
N TYR A 499 -21.50 -3.23 18.53
CA TYR A 499 -21.11 -4.64 18.37
C TYR A 499 -19.59 -4.84 18.16
N ASN A 500 -18.76 -3.80 18.37
CA ASN A 500 -17.32 -3.79 18.15
C ASN A 500 -16.91 -4.00 16.67
N ILE A 501 -17.77 -3.61 15.73
CA ILE A 501 -17.46 -3.63 14.30
C ILE A 501 -17.09 -2.22 13.87
N LYS A 502 -15.91 -2.06 13.27
CA LYS A 502 -15.44 -0.79 12.74
C LYS A 502 -15.85 -0.65 11.27
N VAL A 503 -16.83 0.23 11.01
CA VAL A 503 -17.20 0.60 9.64
C VAL A 503 -16.14 1.57 9.08
N GLN A 504 -15.68 1.32 7.87
CA GLN A 504 -14.67 2.13 7.18
C GLN A 504 -15.14 2.48 5.76
N SER A 505 -14.52 3.51 5.15
CA SER A 505 -14.78 3.83 3.75
C SER A 505 -14.34 2.67 2.85
N TYR A 506 -15.10 2.42 1.80
CA TYR A 506 -14.89 1.33 0.86
C TYR A 506 -13.49 1.34 0.25
N HIS A 507 -12.98 2.52 -0.11
CA HIS A 507 -11.68 2.67 -0.74
C HIS A 507 -10.49 2.61 0.24
N CYS A 508 -10.74 2.73 1.55
CA CYS A 508 -9.69 2.81 2.57
C CYS A 508 -9.43 1.47 3.28
N LEU A 509 -10.36 0.50 3.19
CA LEU A 509 -10.25 -0.73 3.99
C LEU A 509 -9.10 -1.67 3.57
N PHE A 510 -8.74 -1.66 2.29
CA PHE A 510 -7.65 -2.46 1.76
C PHE A 510 -6.94 -1.76 0.60
N ASN A 511 -5.62 -1.83 0.61
CA ASN A 511 -4.78 -1.37 -0.48
C ASN A 511 -3.78 -2.47 -0.85
N LEU A 512 -3.89 -3.01 -2.06
CA LEU A 512 -3.06 -4.11 -2.55
C LEU A 512 -1.56 -3.76 -2.51
N TYR A 513 -1.19 -2.54 -2.92
CA TYR A 513 0.21 -2.13 -2.97
C TYR A 513 0.82 -2.03 -1.57
N HIS A 514 0.06 -1.52 -0.61
CA HIS A 514 0.48 -1.45 0.79
C HIS A 514 0.62 -2.86 1.37
N PHE A 515 -0.34 -3.74 1.07
CA PHE A 515 -0.30 -5.15 1.48
C PHE A 515 0.97 -5.84 0.97
N ILE A 516 1.27 -5.75 -0.35
CA ILE A 516 2.47 -6.34 -0.94
C ILE A 516 3.75 -5.69 -0.40
N LYS A 517 3.74 -4.36 -0.22
CA LYS A 517 4.89 -3.62 0.34
C LYS A 517 5.24 -4.07 1.76
N GLU A 518 4.26 -4.45 2.55
CA GLU A 518 4.44 -4.85 3.97
C GLU A 518 4.63 -6.36 4.16
N SER A 519 4.26 -7.18 3.17
CA SER A 519 4.36 -8.65 3.29
C SER A 519 5.78 -9.20 3.13
N ASP A 520 6.72 -8.42 2.60
CA ASP A 520 8.15 -8.68 2.47
C ASP A 520 8.96 -7.65 3.27
#